data_0637ea3baf16f123109a4ce3df16fca0
#
_entry.id   0637ea3baf16f123109a4ce3df16fca0
#
_cell.length_a   1.000
_cell.length_b   1.000
_cell.length_c   1.000
_cell.angle_alpha   90.00
_cell.angle_beta   90.00
_cell.angle_gamma   90.00
#
_symmetry.space_group_name_H-M   'P 1'
#
loop_
_entity.id
_entity.type
_entity.pdbx_description
1 polymer ?
#
loop_
_entity_poly.entity_id
_entity_poly.type
_entity_poly.pdbx_seq_one_letter_code
_entity_poly.pdbx_strand_id
1 'polypeptide(L)'
;PLKVASMEKIYINDLAMVSNVTHAIGIDAGGNTVLIGKSNLAADIANYIPSTKGEVWIVYLDSNKNKILVPWEQWTTSRTDAAGVAIMSGGRRLLIAPHESSLYWSSVAGSGGAVTTTVRATADVDYAGQSNTSKIVTSAAFAGDGEGYAPGYCAAYSNGGVAAGSWWMPSLGELGMIYEKYDAINAALKKISGATQLSRIVYWSSTEYSATSAWNMNFGSGYRGRNDKTTGEFLVRPVTAF
;
A
#
# COMPACT_ATOMS: atom_id res chain seq x y z
N PRO A 1 -11.12 -28.98 -27.35
CA PRO A 1 -10.97 -28.14 -26.19
C PRO A 1 -9.50 -28.07 -25.87
N LEU A 2 -8.88 -26.92 -26.23
CA LEU A 2 -7.51 -26.61 -25.84
C LEU A 2 -7.45 -26.47 -24.32
N LYS A 3 -6.76 -27.39 -23.66
CA LYS A 3 -6.32 -27.18 -22.27
C LYS A 3 -5.25 -26.10 -22.33
N VAL A 4 -5.57 -24.90 -21.85
CA VAL A 4 -4.56 -23.89 -21.53
C VAL A 4 -3.76 -24.47 -20.34
N ALA A 5 -2.59 -25.03 -20.63
CA ALA A 5 -1.63 -25.35 -19.59
C ALA A 5 -1.15 -24.02 -18.98
N SER A 6 -1.09 -23.97 -17.67
CA SER A 6 -0.73 -22.82 -16.84
C SER A 6 0.20 -21.82 -17.53
N MET A 7 -0.31 -20.62 -17.81
CA MET A 7 0.54 -19.49 -18.14
C MET A 7 1.29 -19.10 -16.87
N GLU A 8 2.49 -19.61 -16.70
CA GLU A 8 3.42 -19.09 -15.69
C GLU A 8 3.89 -17.71 -16.15
N LYS A 9 3.33 -16.67 -15.56
CA LYS A 9 3.80 -15.27 -15.55
C LYS A 9 3.53 -14.44 -16.79
N ILE A 10 2.53 -13.57 -16.71
CA ILE A 10 2.47 -12.33 -17.51
C ILE A 10 3.02 -11.21 -16.62
N TYR A 11 4.15 -10.61 -17.01
CA TYR A 11 4.64 -9.36 -16.44
C TYR A 11 3.84 -8.19 -17.02
N ILE A 12 2.93 -7.63 -16.25
CA ILE A 12 2.07 -6.51 -16.71
C ILE A 12 2.82 -5.16 -16.74
N ASN A 13 4.04 -5.11 -16.19
CA ASN A 13 4.79 -3.85 -16.06
C ASN A 13 5.24 -3.20 -17.38
N ASP A 14 5.24 -3.93 -18.50
CA ASP A 14 5.75 -3.45 -19.80
C ASP A 14 4.68 -3.36 -20.92
N LEU A 15 3.39 -3.56 -20.57
CA LEU A 15 2.33 -3.36 -21.55
C LEU A 15 2.05 -1.86 -21.72
N ALA A 16 2.77 -1.23 -22.65
CA ALA A 16 2.34 0.04 -23.24
C ALA A 16 0.91 -0.11 -23.73
N MET A 17 0.03 0.81 -23.36
CA MET A 17 -1.35 0.86 -23.85
C MET A 17 -1.35 1.03 -25.38
N VAL A 18 -1.42 -0.07 -26.11
CA VAL A 18 -1.54 -0.05 -27.58
C VAL A 18 -3.02 -0.15 -27.90
N SER A 19 -3.60 0.94 -28.36
CA SER A 19 -5.04 1.09 -28.61
C SER A 19 -5.61 0.22 -29.75
N ASN A 20 -4.79 -0.49 -30.53
CA ASN A 20 -5.22 -1.22 -31.74
C ASN A 20 -4.63 -2.63 -31.89
N VAL A 21 -4.45 -3.37 -30.79
CA VAL A 21 -4.01 -4.78 -30.88
C VAL A 21 -5.21 -5.65 -31.26
N THR A 22 -5.16 -6.27 -32.43
CA THR A 22 -6.16 -7.26 -32.85
C THR A 22 -5.80 -8.69 -32.41
N HIS A 23 -4.51 -8.97 -32.19
CA HIS A 23 -3.97 -10.25 -31.74
C HIS A 23 -2.77 -10.04 -30.82
N ALA A 24 -2.58 -10.92 -29.86
CA ALA A 24 -1.35 -11.05 -29.07
C ALA A 24 -0.60 -12.30 -29.52
N ILE A 25 0.73 -12.27 -29.39
CA ILE A 25 1.58 -13.43 -29.65
C ILE A 25 1.80 -14.15 -28.32
N GLY A 26 1.40 -15.42 -28.23
CA GLY A 26 1.67 -16.31 -27.10
C GLY A 26 2.56 -17.47 -27.54
N ILE A 27 3.03 -18.26 -26.57
CA ILE A 27 3.74 -19.52 -26.79
C ILE A 27 2.90 -20.65 -26.19
N ASP A 28 2.60 -21.69 -26.96
CA ASP A 28 1.88 -22.85 -26.47
C ASP A 28 2.79 -23.77 -25.62
N ALA A 29 2.18 -24.79 -25.00
CA ALA A 29 2.90 -25.75 -24.17
C ALA A 29 3.97 -26.57 -24.93
N GLY A 30 3.96 -26.54 -26.26
CA GLY A 30 4.95 -27.16 -27.15
C GLY A 30 6.08 -26.21 -27.57
N GLY A 31 6.05 -24.94 -27.09
CA GLY A 31 7.04 -23.92 -27.46
C GLY A 31 6.76 -23.23 -28.79
N ASN A 32 5.59 -23.46 -29.43
CA ASN A 32 5.26 -22.84 -30.71
C ASN A 32 4.60 -21.47 -30.49
N THR A 33 4.93 -20.52 -31.36
CA THR A 33 4.29 -19.21 -31.40
C THR A 33 2.84 -19.34 -31.84
N VAL A 34 1.88 -18.85 -31.05
CA VAL A 34 0.45 -18.85 -31.36
C VAL A 34 -0.09 -17.43 -31.35
N LEU A 35 -1.01 -17.15 -32.28
CA LEU A 35 -1.75 -15.89 -32.30
C LEU A 35 -3.02 -16.06 -31.44
N ILE A 36 -3.13 -15.23 -30.42
CA ILE A 36 -4.28 -15.20 -29.53
C ILE A 36 -5.18 -14.05 -29.98
N GLY A 37 -6.39 -14.37 -30.43
CA GLY A 37 -7.38 -13.35 -30.83
C GLY A 37 -7.77 -12.44 -29.66
N LYS A 38 -8.04 -11.19 -29.93
CA LYS A 38 -8.39 -10.15 -28.93
C LYS A 38 -9.51 -10.58 -27.98
N SER A 39 -10.54 -11.30 -28.46
CA SER A 39 -11.64 -11.81 -27.65
C SER A 39 -11.19 -12.89 -26.65
N ASN A 40 -10.28 -13.77 -27.05
CA ASN A 40 -9.77 -14.83 -26.18
C ASN A 40 -8.77 -14.27 -25.16
N LEU A 41 -7.90 -13.35 -25.60
CA LEU A 41 -6.98 -12.64 -24.71
C LEU A 41 -7.76 -11.79 -23.69
N ALA A 42 -8.82 -11.09 -24.10
CA ALA A 42 -9.66 -10.32 -23.20
C ALA A 42 -10.42 -11.22 -22.18
N ALA A 43 -10.89 -12.40 -22.60
CA ALA A 43 -11.51 -13.37 -21.73
C ALA A 43 -10.51 -13.99 -20.75
N ASP A 44 -9.31 -14.33 -21.22
CA ASP A 44 -8.25 -14.87 -20.37
C ASP A 44 -7.71 -13.82 -19.40
N ILE A 45 -7.52 -12.57 -19.85
CA ILE A 45 -7.16 -11.43 -18.98
C ILE A 45 -8.30 -11.15 -18.00
N ALA A 46 -9.56 -11.18 -18.41
CA ALA A 46 -10.70 -10.98 -17.51
C ALA A 46 -10.84 -12.10 -16.46
N ASN A 47 -10.41 -13.32 -16.77
CA ASN A 47 -10.32 -14.41 -15.80
C ASN A 47 -9.10 -14.31 -14.88
N TYR A 48 -8.05 -13.57 -15.29
CA TYR A 48 -6.83 -13.32 -14.52
C TYR A 48 -6.82 -11.97 -13.81
N ILE A 49 -7.49 -10.95 -14.39
CA ILE A 49 -7.79 -9.72 -13.67
C ILE A 49 -9.03 -10.02 -12.85
N PRO A 50 -8.95 -10.07 -11.51
CA PRO A 50 -10.13 -10.24 -10.69
C PRO A 50 -11.18 -9.23 -11.14
N SER A 51 -12.38 -9.73 -11.42
CA SER A 51 -13.53 -8.89 -11.75
C SER A 51 -13.54 -7.67 -10.85
N THR A 52 -14.01 -6.55 -11.33
CA THR A 52 -14.06 -5.20 -10.77
C THR A 52 -14.49 -5.03 -9.29
N LYS A 53 -14.59 -6.12 -8.53
CA LYS A 53 -14.66 -6.13 -7.07
C LYS A 53 -13.29 -5.99 -6.38
N GLY A 54 -12.18 -6.14 -7.10
CA GLY A 54 -10.88 -6.33 -6.53
C GLY A 54 -9.85 -5.29 -6.94
N GLU A 55 -9.94 -4.08 -6.43
CA GLU A 55 -8.79 -3.18 -6.34
C GLU A 55 -7.96 -3.48 -5.06
N VAL A 56 -8.04 -4.73 -4.56
CA VAL A 56 -7.37 -5.19 -3.34
C VAL A 56 -6.78 -6.58 -3.58
N TRP A 57 -5.48 -6.74 -3.32
CA TRP A 57 -4.73 -7.99 -3.47
C TRP A 57 -3.90 -8.25 -2.24
N ILE A 58 -3.55 -9.51 -1.98
CA ILE A 58 -2.45 -9.85 -1.08
C ILE A 58 -1.19 -10.00 -1.91
N VAL A 59 -0.09 -9.41 -1.44
CA VAL A 59 1.21 -9.42 -2.14
C VAL A 59 2.18 -10.30 -1.39
N TYR A 60 2.95 -11.08 -2.14
CA TYR A 60 4.16 -11.75 -1.66
C TYR A 60 5.32 -11.52 -2.64
N LEU A 61 6.53 -11.81 -2.22
CA LEU A 61 7.71 -11.74 -3.09
C LEU A 61 8.08 -13.17 -3.54
N ASP A 62 8.29 -13.33 -4.85
CA ASP A 62 8.83 -14.59 -5.39
C ASP A 62 10.34 -14.75 -5.07
N SER A 63 10.96 -15.84 -5.52
CA SER A 63 12.38 -16.11 -5.34
C SER A 63 13.30 -15.04 -5.96
N ASN A 64 12.81 -14.31 -6.96
CA ASN A 64 13.51 -13.24 -7.65
C ASN A 64 13.23 -11.86 -7.04
N LYS A 65 12.51 -11.80 -5.91
CA LYS A 65 12.08 -10.57 -5.25
C LYS A 65 11.04 -9.74 -6.04
N ASN A 66 10.37 -10.33 -7.02
CA ASN A 66 9.26 -9.69 -7.69
C ASN A 66 8.02 -9.71 -6.80
N LYS A 67 7.27 -8.61 -6.77
CA LYS A 67 6.00 -8.51 -6.06
C LYS A 67 4.89 -9.18 -6.88
N ILE A 68 4.34 -10.25 -6.35
CA ILE A 68 3.26 -11.03 -6.97
C ILE A 68 1.94 -10.68 -6.29
N LEU A 69 0.97 -10.24 -7.08
CA LEU A 69 -0.36 -9.87 -6.61
C LEU A 69 -1.29 -11.06 -6.74
N VAL A 70 -1.93 -11.44 -5.63
CA VAL A 70 -2.93 -12.50 -5.59
C VAL A 70 -4.25 -11.88 -5.14
N PRO A 71 -5.36 -12.08 -5.89
CA PRO A 71 -6.68 -11.71 -5.40
C PRO A 71 -6.88 -12.23 -3.99
N TRP A 72 -7.31 -11.38 -3.07
CA TRP A 72 -7.37 -11.78 -1.66
C TRP A 72 -8.31 -12.98 -1.42
N GLU A 73 -9.31 -13.16 -2.26
CA GLU A 73 -10.21 -14.32 -2.22
C GLU A 73 -9.50 -15.64 -2.52
N GLN A 74 -8.47 -15.60 -3.36
CA GLN A 74 -7.68 -16.76 -3.80
C GLN A 74 -6.49 -17.04 -2.87
N TRP A 75 -6.22 -16.15 -1.89
CA TRP A 75 -5.14 -16.36 -0.94
C TRP A 75 -5.45 -17.53 -0.01
N THR A 76 -4.52 -18.45 0.10
CA THR A 76 -4.63 -19.60 1.01
C THR A 76 -4.02 -19.27 2.36
N THR A 77 -4.76 -19.52 3.44
CA THR A 77 -4.32 -19.19 4.82
C THR A 77 -3.12 -20.02 5.31
N SER A 78 -2.74 -21.05 4.57
CA SER A 78 -1.52 -21.83 4.83
C SER A 78 -0.23 -21.09 4.43
N ARG A 79 -0.33 -20.02 3.64
CA ARG A 79 0.83 -19.19 3.26
C ARG A 79 1.17 -18.22 4.38
N THR A 80 2.48 -18.08 4.65
CA THR A 80 3.02 -17.19 5.69
C THR A 80 3.93 -16.09 5.12
N ASP A 81 4.04 -16.01 3.78
CA ASP A 81 4.97 -15.14 3.06
C ASP A 81 4.34 -13.83 2.57
N ALA A 82 3.15 -13.47 3.06
CA ALA A 82 2.48 -12.23 2.67
C ALA A 82 3.33 -10.99 3.05
N ALA A 83 3.63 -10.15 2.08
CA ALA A 83 4.25 -8.84 2.32
C ALA A 83 3.24 -7.81 2.84
N GLY A 84 1.98 -7.91 2.41
CA GLY A 84 0.92 -7.01 2.81
C GLY A 84 -0.28 -7.04 1.87
N VAL A 85 -1.13 -6.03 2.00
CA VAL A 85 -2.33 -5.84 1.19
C VAL A 85 -2.14 -4.68 0.23
N ALA A 86 -2.20 -4.94 -1.07
CA ALA A 86 -2.10 -3.93 -2.11
C ALA A 86 -3.48 -3.35 -2.45
N ILE A 87 -3.52 -2.03 -2.65
CA ILE A 87 -4.68 -1.32 -3.15
C ILE A 87 -4.31 -0.41 -4.33
N MET A 88 -5.27 -0.18 -5.21
CA MET A 88 -5.20 0.86 -6.24
C MET A 88 -6.39 1.81 -6.10
N SER A 89 -6.12 3.12 -6.18
CA SER A 89 -7.15 4.16 -6.21
C SER A 89 -6.62 5.38 -6.96
N GLY A 90 -7.43 5.93 -7.87
CA GLY A 90 -7.07 7.12 -8.63
C GLY A 90 -5.75 7.02 -9.41
N GLY A 91 -5.40 5.84 -9.92
CA GLY A 91 -4.12 5.58 -10.60
C GLY A 91 -2.90 5.45 -9.66
N ARG A 92 -3.09 5.54 -8.35
CA ARG A 92 -2.05 5.37 -7.33
C ARG A 92 -2.05 3.94 -6.80
N ARG A 93 -0.89 3.48 -6.34
CA ARG A 93 -0.67 2.13 -5.85
C ARG A 93 -0.06 2.18 -4.46
N LEU A 94 -0.58 1.38 -3.53
CA LEU A 94 -0.13 1.35 -2.15
C LEU A 94 -0.18 -0.08 -1.62
N LEU A 95 0.94 -0.56 -1.09
CA LEU A 95 1.02 -1.80 -0.33
C LEU A 95 0.98 -1.46 1.16
N ILE A 96 0.02 -2.01 1.87
CA ILE A 96 -0.29 -1.75 3.28
C ILE A 96 0.32 -2.88 4.12
N ALA A 97 1.09 -2.53 5.14
CA ALA A 97 1.69 -3.50 6.05
C ALA A 97 0.63 -4.34 6.77
N PRO A 98 0.89 -5.63 7.07
CA PRO A 98 -0.02 -6.46 7.85
C PRO A 98 -0.06 -6.07 9.34
N HIS A 99 0.88 -5.29 9.85
CA HIS A 99 0.95 -4.88 11.25
C HIS A 99 0.90 -3.36 11.42
N GLU A 100 0.51 -2.92 12.60
CA GLU A 100 0.45 -1.51 13.02
C GLU A 100 0.96 -1.36 14.44
N SER A 101 1.22 -0.13 14.86
CA SER A 101 1.60 0.20 16.24
C SER A 101 0.84 1.43 16.72
N SER A 102 0.68 1.59 18.04
CA SER A 102 0.18 2.81 18.66
C SER A 102 1.37 3.58 19.23
N LEU A 103 1.60 4.79 18.73
CA LEU A 103 2.80 5.58 19.01
C LEU A 103 2.50 7.07 19.04
N TYR A 104 3.32 7.83 19.77
CA TYR A 104 3.42 9.27 19.57
C TYR A 104 3.99 9.58 18.20
N TRP A 105 3.66 10.75 17.65
CA TRP A 105 4.22 11.14 16.37
C TRP A 105 5.71 11.49 16.48
N SER A 106 6.10 12.23 17.54
CA SER A 106 7.50 12.61 17.85
C SER A 106 7.71 12.86 19.33
N SER A 107 8.97 12.89 19.79
CA SER A 107 9.34 13.20 21.17
C SER A 107 9.24 14.68 21.51
N VAL A 108 9.40 15.55 20.52
CA VAL A 108 9.43 17.00 20.66
C VAL A 108 8.60 17.69 19.59
N ALA A 109 8.22 18.94 19.87
CA ALA A 109 7.68 19.82 18.84
C ALA A 109 8.78 20.23 17.86
N GLY A 110 8.47 20.28 16.58
CA GLY A 110 9.42 20.65 15.53
C GLY A 110 8.84 20.41 14.14
N SER A 111 9.50 20.94 13.11
CA SER A 111 9.16 20.68 11.72
C SER A 111 10.13 19.66 11.13
N GLY A 112 9.59 18.59 10.52
CA GLY A 112 10.36 17.58 9.80
C GLY A 112 10.65 17.93 8.35
N GLY A 113 10.15 19.09 7.87
CA GLY A 113 10.28 19.46 6.45
C GLY A 113 9.38 18.67 5.50
N ALA A 114 8.41 17.93 6.03
CA ALA A 114 7.35 17.30 5.26
C ALA A 114 6.38 18.32 4.65
N VAL A 115 5.41 17.86 3.89
CA VAL A 115 4.29 18.72 3.46
C VAL A 115 3.62 19.27 4.71
N THR A 116 3.62 20.60 4.85
CA THR A 116 3.06 21.32 6.00
C THR A 116 1.94 22.24 5.50
N THR A 117 0.74 22.03 5.96
CA THR A 117 -0.41 22.86 5.57
C THR A 117 -1.49 22.84 6.65
N THR A 118 -2.12 23.99 6.87
CA THR A 118 -3.32 24.10 7.72
C THR A 118 -4.62 23.93 6.91
N VAL A 119 -4.52 23.86 5.57
CA VAL A 119 -5.67 23.76 4.67
C VAL A 119 -5.97 22.29 4.41
N ARG A 120 -7.13 21.84 4.87
CA ARG A 120 -7.57 20.44 4.74
C ARG A 120 -7.57 19.95 3.29
N ALA A 121 -8.11 20.74 2.35
CA ALA A 121 -8.18 20.35 0.94
C ALA A 121 -6.77 20.09 0.35
N THR A 122 -5.75 20.82 0.80
CA THR A 122 -4.35 20.57 0.41
C THR A 122 -3.81 19.31 1.06
N ALA A 123 -4.12 19.08 2.33
CA ALA A 123 -3.69 17.88 3.04
C ALA A 123 -4.35 16.61 2.49
N ASP A 124 -5.63 16.66 2.11
CA ASP A 124 -6.39 15.52 1.53
C ASP A 124 -5.80 15.05 0.17
N VAL A 125 -5.05 15.90 -0.52
CA VAL A 125 -4.37 15.56 -1.79
C VAL A 125 -2.85 15.44 -1.65
N ASP A 126 -2.34 15.40 -0.44
CA ASP A 126 -0.94 15.04 -0.18
C ASP A 126 -0.77 13.53 -0.31
N TYR A 127 -0.02 13.10 -1.32
CA TYR A 127 0.36 11.70 -1.57
C TYR A 127 1.88 11.53 -1.50
N ALA A 128 2.56 12.39 -0.75
CA ALA A 128 4.01 12.40 -0.65
C ALA A 128 4.53 11.64 0.60
N GLY A 129 3.81 10.63 1.08
CA GLY A 129 4.13 9.92 2.33
C GLY A 129 5.57 9.44 2.41
N GLN A 130 6.11 8.87 1.32
CA GLN A 130 7.50 8.45 1.26
C GLN A 130 8.48 9.62 1.46
N SER A 131 8.31 10.70 0.70
CA SER A 131 9.15 11.89 0.81
C SER A 131 9.00 12.56 2.17
N ASN A 132 7.76 12.65 2.68
CA ASN A 132 7.49 13.21 4.00
C ASN A 132 8.24 12.42 5.08
N THR A 133 8.08 11.10 5.12
CA THR A 133 8.74 10.25 6.12
C THR A 133 10.25 10.36 6.04
N SER A 134 10.83 10.31 4.83
CA SER A 134 12.27 10.47 4.64
C SER A 134 12.78 11.78 5.20
N LYS A 135 12.11 12.90 4.95
CA LYS A 135 12.48 14.22 5.48
C LYS A 135 12.35 14.26 7.00
N ILE A 136 11.28 13.73 7.56
CA ILE A 136 11.03 13.70 9.00
C ILE A 136 12.17 12.97 9.72
N VAL A 137 12.45 11.72 9.35
CA VAL A 137 13.43 10.88 10.05
C VAL A 137 14.88 11.36 9.87
N THR A 138 15.16 12.17 8.85
CA THR A 138 16.48 12.76 8.63
C THR A 138 16.60 14.20 9.13
N SER A 139 15.50 14.79 9.63
CA SER A 139 15.50 16.17 10.12
C SER A 139 16.27 16.29 11.42
N ALA A 140 16.93 17.43 11.63
CA ALA A 140 17.60 17.72 12.90
C ALA A 140 16.63 17.78 14.10
N ALA A 141 15.34 18.11 13.85
CA ALA A 141 14.32 18.20 14.89
C ALA A 141 13.99 16.83 15.51
N PHE A 142 14.07 15.75 14.72
CA PHE A 142 13.63 14.41 15.12
C PHE A 142 14.74 13.35 15.03
N ALA A 143 15.99 13.75 14.95
CA ALA A 143 17.15 12.85 14.81
C ALA A 143 17.29 11.82 15.95
N GLY A 144 16.70 12.09 17.11
CA GLY A 144 16.72 11.20 18.28
C GLY A 144 15.51 10.27 18.41
N ASP A 145 14.47 10.44 17.58
CA ASP A 145 13.19 9.76 17.79
C ASP A 145 13.23 8.25 17.47
N GLY A 146 13.89 7.84 16.39
CA GLY A 146 14.01 6.42 16.01
C GLY A 146 12.69 5.69 15.86
N GLU A 147 12.71 4.38 16.08
CA GLU A 147 11.56 3.46 15.91
C GLU A 147 10.49 3.62 17.00
N GLY A 148 10.78 4.32 18.08
CA GLY A 148 9.83 4.58 19.17
C GLY A 148 8.74 5.57 18.81
N TYR A 149 8.81 6.20 17.65
CA TYR A 149 7.86 7.20 17.16
C TYR A 149 7.35 6.84 15.77
N ALA A 150 6.14 7.34 15.43
CA ALA A 150 5.40 6.90 14.26
C ALA A 150 6.17 6.95 12.93
N PRO A 151 6.89 8.03 12.56
CA PRO A 151 7.65 8.06 11.31
C PRO A 151 8.83 7.08 11.30
N GLY A 152 9.58 7.00 12.40
CA GLY A 152 10.73 6.11 12.54
C GLY A 152 10.33 4.64 12.52
N TYR A 153 9.24 4.28 13.23
CA TYR A 153 8.66 2.95 13.18
C TYR A 153 8.33 2.51 11.73
N CYS A 154 7.67 3.39 10.97
CA CYS A 154 7.35 3.08 9.58
C CYS A 154 8.59 2.94 8.70
N ALA A 155 9.58 3.80 8.86
CA ALA A 155 10.83 3.75 8.09
C ALA A 155 11.65 2.48 8.38
N ALA A 156 11.65 2.01 9.62
CA ALA A 156 12.37 0.82 10.06
C ALA A 156 11.59 -0.49 9.85
N TYR A 157 10.32 -0.40 9.49
CA TYR A 157 9.48 -1.58 9.30
C TYR A 157 10.01 -2.48 8.18
N SER A 158 9.87 -3.81 8.36
CA SER A 158 10.16 -4.80 7.33
C SER A 158 9.19 -5.97 7.44
N ASN A 159 8.72 -6.51 6.32
CA ASN A 159 7.83 -7.68 6.31
C ASN A 159 7.79 -8.36 4.95
N GLY A 160 7.62 -9.69 4.94
CA GLY A 160 7.39 -10.50 3.74
C GLY A 160 8.47 -10.32 2.67
N GLY A 161 9.72 -10.05 3.06
CA GLY A 161 10.84 -9.82 2.16
C GLY A 161 10.98 -8.37 1.65
N VAL A 162 10.06 -7.46 2.00
CA VAL A 162 10.21 -6.03 1.77
C VAL A 162 11.03 -5.43 2.91
N ALA A 163 12.20 -4.87 2.58
CA ALA A 163 13.19 -4.42 3.55
C ALA A 163 12.79 -3.11 4.25
N ALA A 164 13.40 -2.86 5.41
CA ALA A 164 13.43 -1.56 6.07
C ALA A 164 13.95 -0.47 5.11
N GLY A 165 13.49 0.76 5.30
CA GLY A 165 13.79 1.88 4.40
C GLY A 165 12.91 1.93 3.13
N SER A 166 12.20 0.83 2.81
CA SER A 166 11.22 0.81 1.72
C SER A 166 9.83 1.23 2.16
N TRP A 167 9.56 1.24 3.46
CA TRP A 167 8.28 1.56 4.05
C TRP A 167 8.27 3.01 4.55
N TRP A 168 7.08 3.58 4.60
CA TRP A 168 6.87 4.94 5.08
C TRP A 168 5.55 5.10 5.83
N MET A 169 5.44 6.16 6.60
CA MET A 169 4.22 6.59 7.22
C MET A 169 3.30 7.22 6.18
N PRO A 170 2.06 6.77 6.02
CA PRO A 170 1.17 7.32 5.00
C PRO A 170 0.91 8.81 5.20
N SER A 171 0.83 9.57 4.11
CA SER A 171 0.32 10.94 4.10
C SER A 171 -1.21 10.95 4.30
N LEU A 172 -1.81 12.14 4.47
CA LEU A 172 -3.26 12.22 4.69
C LEU A 172 -4.07 11.75 3.47
N GLY A 173 -3.62 12.04 2.26
CA GLY A 173 -4.24 11.53 1.03
C GLY A 173 -4.12 10.02 0.90
N GLU A 174 -2.97 9.45 1.28
CA GLU A 174 -2.78 7.99 1.31
C GLU A 174 -3.67 7.31 2.36
N LEU A 175 -3.87 7.93 3.54
CA LEU A 175 -4.86 7.45 4.52
C LEU A 175 -6.29 7.49 3.95
N GLY A 176 -6.60 8.50 3.14
CA GLY A 176 -7.88 8.58 2.40
C GLY A 176 -8.11 7.37 1.50
N MET A 177 -7.09 6.95 0.72
CA MET A 177 -7.16 5.74 -0.12
C MET A 177 -7.41 4.47 0.71
N ILE A 178 -6.74 4.34 1.86
CA ILE A 178 -6.92 3.20 2.77
C ILE A 178 -8.34 3.20 3.36
N TYR A 179 -8.82 4.36 3.78
CA TYR A 179 -10.16 4.50 4.33
C TYR A 179 -11.26 4.12 3.35
N GLU A 180 -11.15 4.52 2.09
CA GLU A 180 -12.12 4.18 1.02
C GLU A 180 -12.22 2.67 0.79
N LYS A 181 -11.15 1.92 1.03
CA LYS A 181 -11.07 0.47 0.84
C LYS A 181 -11.08 -0.31 2.16
N TYR A 182 -11.43 0.33 3.28
CA TYR A 182 -11.31 -0.20 4.64
C TYR A 182 -11.84 -1.64 4.80
N ASP A 183 -13.06 -1.91 4.37
CA ASP A 183 -13.69 -3.22 4.56
C ASP A 183 -13.01 -4.31 3.71
N ALA A 184 -12.62 -4.00 2.47
CA ALA A 184 -11.93 -4.92 1.58
C ALA A 184 -10.49 -5.21 2.06
N ILE A 185 -9.78 -4.19 2.57
CA ILE A 185 -8.46 -4.36 3.18
C ILE A 185 -8.57 -5.29 4.40
N ASN A 186 -9.56 -5.07 5.26
CA ASN A 186 -9.76 -5.92 6.44
C ASN A 186 -10.15 -7.37 6.07
N ALA A 187 -10.93 -7.56 5.01
CA ALA A 187 -11.21 -8.90 4.49
C ALA A 187 -9.93 -9.61 4.02
N ALA A 188 -9.03 -8.87 3.36
CA ALA A 188 -7.72 -9.40 2.95
C ALA A 188 -6.79 -9.66 4.15
N LEU A 189 -6.69 -8.73 5.09
CA LEU A 189 -5.86 -8.88 6.31
C LEU A 189 -6.27 -10.09 7.14
N LYS A 190 -7.56 -10.41 7.24
CA LYS A 190 -8.05 -11.62 7.92
C LYS A 190 -7.47 -12.92 7.36
N LYS A 191 -7.05 -12.93 6.10
CA LYS A 191 -6.47 -14.11 5.46
C LYS A 191 -4.96 -14.23 5.65
N ILE A 192 -4.30 -13.18 6.11
CA ILE A 192 -2.86 -13.18 6.39
C ILE A 192 -2.64 -13.61 7.83
N SER A 193 -1.90 -14.69 8.02
CA SER A 193 -1.55 -15.21 9.35
C SER A 193 -0.77 -14.15 10.15
N GLY A 194 -1.22 -13.87 11.37
CA GLY A 194 -0.60 -12.90 12.28
C GLY A 194 -0.90 -11.43 11.96
N ALA A 195 -1.63 -11.12 10.89
CA ALA A 195 -1.95 -9.73 10.56
C ALA A 195 -2.96 -9.12 11.53
N THR A 196 -2.78 -7.83 11.82
CA THR A 196 -3.72 -7.01 12.57
C THR A 196 -4.67 -6.33 11.59
N GLN A 197 -5.98 -6.38 11.83
CA GLN A 197 -6.97 -5.64 11.06
C GLN A 197 -6.88 -4.14 11.35
N LEU A 198 -7.25 -3.31 10.37
CA LEU A 198 -7.44 -1.88 10.59
C LEU A 198 -8.54 -1.64 11.62
N SER A 199 -8.32 -0.72 12.53
CA SER A 199 -9.25 -0.33 13.58
C SER A 199 -10.02 0.94 13.21
N ARG A 200 -11.25 1.10 13.72
CA ARG A 200 -12.08 2.29 13.49
C ARG A 200 -11.75 3.41 14.48
N ILE A 201 -10.45 3.70 14.64
CA ILE A 201 -9.94 4.78 15.49
C ILE A 201 -9.03 5.72 14.71
N VAL A 202 -8.26 6.55 15.37
CA VAL A 202 -7.41 7.57 14.78
C VAL A 202 -6.07 6.97 14.31
N TYR A 203 -5.67 7.32 13.09
CA TYR A 203 -4.37 7.02 12.49
C TYR A 203 -3.59 8.29 12.23
N TRP A 204 -2.31 8.32 12.59
CA TRP A 204 -1.38 9.39 12.24
C TRP A 204 -1.09 9.44 10.75
N SER A 205 -0.87 10.63 10.22
CA SER A 205 -0.29 10.85 8.89
C SER A 205 1.07 11.54 8.95
N SER A 206 1.88 11.36 7.90
CA SER A 206 3.14 12.07 7.73
C SER A 206 2.97 13.53 7.26
N THR A 207 1.74 13.96 6.97
CA THR A 207 1.42 15.35 6.62
C THR A 207 1.43 16.20 7.88
N GLU A 208 2.29 17.21 7.96
CA GLU A 208 2.35 18.12 9.09
C GLU A 208 1.25 19.18 9.01
N TYR A 209 0.61 19.50 10.13
CA TYR A 209 -0.28 20.65 10.23
C TYR A 209 0.51 21.92 10.57
N SER A 210 1.48 21.80 11.47
CA SER A 210 2.39 22.85 11.95
C SER A 210 3.64 22.23 12.57
N ALA A 211 4.52 23.03 13.12
CA ALA A 211 5.65 22.53 13.90
C ALA A 211 5.21 21.70 15.12
N THR A 212 4.07 22.01 15.73
CA THR A 212 3.60 21.31 16.93
C THR A 212 2.59 20.19 16.66
N SER A 213 1.93 20.19 15.50
CA SER A 213 0.80 19.29 15.21
C SER A 213 0.94 18.58 13.86
N ALA A 214 0.41 17.37 13.76
CA ALA A 214 0.30 16.62 12.53
C ALA A 214 -1.16 16.28 12.21
N TRP A 215 -1.47 16.11 10.92
CA TRP A 215 -2.75 15.61 10.48
C TRP A 215 -2.93 14.15 10.85
N ASN A 216 -4.17 13.77 11.08
CA ASN A 216 -4.59 12.39 11.34
C ASN A 216 -5.97 12.14 10.74
N MET A 217 -6.36 10.86 10.70
CA MET A 217 -7.66 10.46 10.20
C MET A 217 -8.32 9.45 11.14
N ASN A 218 -9.57 9.70 11.51
CA ASN A 218 -10.39 8.76 12.26
C ASN A 218 -11.10 7.81 11.29
N PHE A 219 -10.75 6.54 11.30
CA PHE A 219 -11.33 5.52 10.42
C PHE A 219 -12.74 5.08 10.84
N GLY A 220 -13.24 5.49 12.01
CA GLY A 220 -14.64 5.28 12.39
C GLY A 220 -15.61 6.24 11.71
N SER A 221 -15.16 7.47 11.46
CA SER A 221 -16.02 8.55 10.94
C SER A 221 -15.54 9.16 9.62
N GLY A 222 -14.31 8.87 9.19
CA GLY A 222 -13.67 9.53 8.06
C GLY A 222 -13.22 10.96 8.37
N TYR A 223 -13.29 11.41 9.64
CA TYR A 223 -12.90 12.75 10.03
C TYR A 223 -11.38 12.94 9.92
N ARG A 224 -10.96 14.04 9.27
CA ARG A 224 -9.56 14.49 9.20
C ARG A 224 -9.38 15.51 10.32
N GLY A 225 -8.61 15.10 11.30
CA GLY A 225 -8.26 15.92 12.46
C GLY A 225 -6.80 16.32 12.48
N ARG A 226 -6.43 17.02 13.53
CA ARG A 226 -5.04 17.29 13.88
C ARG A 226 -4.85 17.10 15.37
N ASN A 227 -3.68 16.64 15.76
CA ASN A 227 -3.30 16.54 17.18
C ASN A 227 -1.85 16.97 17.36
N ASP A 228 -1.52 17.32 18.58
CA ASP A 228 -0.17 17.58 19.00
C ASP A 228 0.69 16.32 18.82
N LYS A 229 1.88 16.49 18.26
CA LYS A 229 2.82 15.42 17.93
C LYS A 229 3.32 14.65 19.15
N THR A 230 3.37 15.33 20.31
CA THR A 230 4.00 14.83 21.54
C THR A 230 2.99 14.29 22.57
N THR A 231 1.69 14.51 22.37
CA THR A 231 0.66 14.16 23.36
C THR A 231 -0.38 13.16 22.87
N GLY A 232 -0.50 12.97 21.55
CA GLY A 232 -1.42 12.01 20.96
C GLY A 232 -0.74 10.67 20.68
N GLU A 233 -1.19 9.60 21.31
CA GLU A 233 -0.78 8.24 20.97
C GLU A 233 -1.85 7.61 20.08
N PHE A 234 -1.57 7.51 18.76
CA PHE A 234 -2.52 6.97 17.79
C PHE A 234 -1.87 5.86 16.96
N LEU A 235 -2.71 5.12 16.25
CA LEU A 235 -2.24 4.07 15.37
C LEU A 235 -1.42 4.65 14.21
N VAL A 236 -0.44 3.89 13.80
CA VAL A 236 0.33 4.11 12.58
C VAL A 236 0.48 2.78 11.83
N ARG A 237 0.19 2.80 10.55
CA ARG A 237 0.29 1.64 9.65
C ARG A 237 1.30 1.93 8.55
N PRO A 238 2.43 1.21 8.49
CA PRO A 238 3.39 1.40 7.40
C PRO A 238 2.79 1.07 6.04
N VAL A 239 3.21 1.82 5.03
CA VAL A 239 2.86 1.57 3.63
C VAL A 239 4.10 1.62 2.75
N THR A 240 4.02 1.03 1.55
CA THR A 240 5.09 1.07 0.54
C THR A 240 4.50 1.04 -0.86
N ALA A 241 5.32 1.31 -1.89
CA ALA A 241 4.94 1.14 -3.29
C ALA A 241 4.98 -0.33 -3.75
N PHE A 242 4.22 -0.64 -4.82
CA PHE A 242 4.30 -1.94 -5.48
C PHE A 242 4.15 -1.81 -7.00
#